data_ebefe787f6df880c0b31f37629d8a546
#
_entry.id   ebefe787f6df880c0b31f37629d8a546
#
_cell.length_a   1.000
_cell.length_b   1.000
_cell.length_c   1.000
_cell.angle_alpha   90.00
_cell.angle_beta   90.00
_cell.angle_gamma   90.00
#
_symmetry.space_group_name_H-M   'P 1'
#
loop_
_entity.id
_entity.type
_entity.pdbx_description
1 polymer ?
#
loop_
_entity_poly.entity_id
_entity_poly.type
_entity_poly.pdbx_seq_one_letter_code
_entity_poly.pdbx_strand_id
1 'polypeptide(L)'
;MKEEFFNGTLFHRVIKDFMIHGGDPDSKNAPQGKRLGTGGPGYTIPAEFVYPKYFHKRGALSAARLADQVNPERESSGSQFYIVWGKVYKPQELKQMERQMEMQQEQAIFNQLVQAHSDEILDLRINRDRAGLQQLQDQLVEETQKKSKEIGTPKFTDEQLKAYTTIGGTPFLDNQYTVFGEVEEGLDVVEKIQNTETLRDDRPKNDVSMTMEVVEE
;
A
#
# COMPACT_ATOMS: atom_id res chain seq x y z
N MET A 1 -8.16 -6.95 -22.73
CA MET A 1 -8.41 -5.52 -22.47
C MET A 1 -9.15 -4.95 -23.67
N LYS A 2 -10.20 -4.15 -23.50
CA LYS A 2 -10.73 -3.39 -24.64
C LYS A 2 -9.67 -2.37 -24.99
N GLU A 3 -9.12 -2.44 -26.19
CA GLU A 3 -7.92 -1.70 -26.66
C GLU A 3 -8.05 -0.21 -26.42
N GLU A 4 -8.92 0.48 -26.03
CA GLU A 4 -8.99 1.94 -25.87
C GLU A 4 -9.44 2.41 -24.48
N PHE A 5 -9.56 1.49 -23.50
CA PHE A 5 -10.10 1.87 -22.19
C PHE A 5 -9.28 2.97 -21.53
N PHE A 6 -7.97 2.88 -21.59
CA PHE A 6 -7.05 3.82 -20.94
C PHE A 6 -6.69 5.04 -21.80
N ASN A 7 -6.97 5.00 -23.12
CA ASN A 7 -6.59 6.09 -24.01
C ASN A 7 -7.29 7.39 -23.64
N GLY A 8 -6.49 8.44 -23.42
CA GLY A 8 -6.93 9.75 -22.99
C GLY A 8 -7.24 9.86 -21.49
N THR A 9 -7.03 8.81 -20.69
CA THR A 9 -7.04 8.95 -19.22
C THR A 9 -5.81 9.69 -18.74
N LEU A 10 -5.86 10.26 -17.55
CA LEU A 10 -4.80 11.10 -17.00
C LEU A 10 -4.05 10.39 -15.86
N PHE A 11 -2.77 10.75 -15.70
CA PHE A 11 -2.14 10.64 -14.38
C PHE A 11 -2.73 11.75 -13.51
N HIS A 12 -3.84 11.43 -12.87
CA HIS A 12 -4.68 12.40 -12.17
C HIS A 12 -4.18 12.76 -10.77
N ARG A 13 -3.24 11.99 -10.22
CA ARG A 13 -2.61 12.24 -8.92
C ARG A 13 -1.12 11.93 -8.99
N VAL A 14 -0.31 12.93 -8.74
CA VAL A 14 1.15 12.85 -8.78
C VAL A 14 1.71 13.39 -7.49
N ILE A 15 2.44 12.56 -6.76
CA ILE A 15 3.11 12.97 -5.52
C ILE A 15 4.61 12.71 -5.69
N LYS A 16 5.36 13.78 -5.61
CA LYS A 16 6.82 13.74 -5.71
C LYS A 16 7.42 12.80 -4.66
N ASP A 17 8.45 12.04 -5.06
CA ASP A 17 9.15 11.06 -4.24
C ASP A 17 8.23 9.96 -3.66
N PHE A 18 7.07 9.76 -4.31
CA PHE A 18 6.13 8.73 -3.94
C PHE A 18 5.65 7.92 -5.16
N MET A 19 4.68 8.45 -5.95
CA MET A 19 4.11 7.69 -7.08
C MET A 19 3.42 8.63 -8.08
N ILE A 20 3.17 8.07 -9.28
CA ILE A 20 2.25 8.64 -10.25
C ILE A 20 1.04 7.69 -10.39
N HIS A 21 -0.17 8.22 -10.29
CA HIS A 21 -1.41 7.45 -10.21
C HIS A 21 -2.35 7.80 -11.38
N GLY A 22 -2.82 6.78 -12.09
CA GLY A 22 -3.68 6.89 -13.25
C GLY A 22 -4.75 5.81 -13.31
N GLY A 23 -5.40 5.67 -14.48
CA GLY A 23 -6.37 4.62 -14.75
C GLY A 23 -7.81 4.93 -14.30
N ASP A 24 -8.10 6.16 -13.87
CA ASP A 24 -9.46 6.63 -13.61
C ASP A 24 -10.16 6.95 -14.95
N PRO A 25 -11.21 6.22 -15.37
CA PRO A 25 -11.92 6.49 -16.62
C PRO A 25 -12.61 7.86 -16.64
N ASP A 26 -12.98 8.39 -15.45
CA ASP A 26 -13.60 9.71 -15.33
C ASP A 26 -12.63 10.87 -15.56
N SER A 27 -11.33 10.56 -15.68
CA SER A 27 -10.30 11.54 -15.96
C SER A 27 -10.24 11.95 -17.44
N LYS A 28 -10.86 11.18 -18.36
CA LYS A 28 -10.93 11.54 -19.77
C LYS A 28 -11.62 12.89 -19.97
N ASN A 29 -10.91 13.83 -20.59
CA ASN A 29 -11.42 15.19 -20.84
C ASN A 29 -11.97 15.91 -19.58
N ALA A 30 -11.49 15.53 -18.40
CA ALA A 30 -11.97 16.09 -17.15
C ALA A 30 -11.55 17.57 -17.02
N PRO A 31 -12.49 18.50 -16.79
CA PRO A 31 -12.14 19.90 -16.60
C PRO A 31 -11.27 20.09 -15.35
N GLN A 32 -10.50 21.16 -15.32
CA GLN A 32 -9.74 21.52 -14.12
C GLN A 32 -10.68 21.70 -12.93
N GLY A 33 -10.27 21.22 -11.75
CA GLY A 33 -11.06 21.27 -10.52
C GLY A 33 -12.07 20.14 -10.36
N LYS A 34 -12.29 19.27 -11.37
CA LYS A 34 -13.07 18.04 -11.17
C LYS A 34 -12.29 17.09 -10.26
N ARG A 35 -12.94 16.62 -9.17
CA ARG A 35 -12.37 15.59 -8.30
C ARG A 35 -12.29 14.26 -9.06
N LEU A 36 -11.11 13.66 -9.03
CA LEU A 36 -10.78 12.40 -9.70
C LEU A 36 -10.31 11.35 -8.68
N GLY A 37 -10.09 10.12 -9.13
CA GLY A 37 -9.58 9.02 -8.31
C GLY A 37 -10.67 8.14 -7.69
N THR A 38 -11.94 8.33 -8.08
CA THR A 38 -13.06 7.49 -7.63
C THR A 38 -13.72 6.69 -8.74
N GLY A 39 -13.38 6.96 -10.01
CA GLY A 39 -13.91 6.24 -11.16
C GLY A 39 -13.32 4.85 -11.30
N GLY A 40 -14.06 3.97 -11.98
CA GLY A 40 -13.64 2.59 -12.22
C GLY A 40 -14.54 1.87 -13.23
N PRO A 41 -14.18 0.65 -13.62
CA PRO A 41 -14.93 -0.13 -14.60
C PRO A 41 -16.20 -0.79 -14.03
N GLY A 42 -16.54 -0.55 -12.76
CA GLY A 42 -17.69 -1.13 -12.08
C GLY A 42 -17.43 -2.48 -11.39
N TYR A 43 -16.17 -2.88 -11.28
CA TYR A 43 -15.75 -4.09 -10.55
C TYR A 43 -14.41 -3.87 -9.85
N THR A 44 -14.15 -4.70 -8.85
CA THR A 44 -12.87 -4.83 -8.15
C THR A 44 -12.22 -6.18 -8.47
N ILE A 45 -10.95 -6.32 -8.14
CA ILE A 45 -10.16 -7.54 -8.34
C ILE A 45 -9.67 -8.00 -6.97
N PRO A 46 -9.75 -9.30 -6.62
CA PRO A 46 -9.19 -9.81 -5.38
C PRO A 46 -7.73 -9.40 -5.19
N ALA A 47 -7.34 -9.15 -3.93
CA ALA A 47 -5.97 -8.82 -3.60
C ALA A 47 -5.03 -10.01 -3.85
N GLU A 48 -3.87 -9.75 -4.47
CA GLU A 48 -2.83 -10.75 -4.75
C GLU A 48 -1.47 -10.26 -4.22
N PHE A 49 -1.28 -10.35 -2.91
CA PHE A 49 -0.03 -9.94 -2.26
C PHE A 49 0.99 -11.06 -2.32
N VAL A 50 1.84 -11.06 -3.34
CA VAL A 50 2.92 -12.07 -3.53
C VAL A 50 4.22 -11.57 -2.88
N TYR A 51 4.11 -11.15 -1.63
CA TYR A 51 5.23 -10.65 -0.84
C TYR A 51 6.02 -11.82 -0.21
N PRO A 52 7.36 -11.76 -0.11
CA PRO A 52 8.25 -10.65 -0.49
C PRO A 52 8.75 -10.67 -1.95
N LYS A 53 8.25 -11.58 -2.79
CA LYS A 53 8.71 -11.73 -4.19
C LYS A 53 8.47 -10.46 -5.00
N TYR A 54 7.28 -9.88 -4.88
CA TYR A 54 6.92 -8.63 -5.54
C TYR A 54 6.74 -7.54 -4.48
N PHE A 55 7.47 -6.44 -4.63
CA PHE A 55 7.53 -5.36 -3.67
C PHE A 55 7.66 -4.00 -4.36
N HIS A 56 7.42 -2.93 -3.63
CA HIS A 56 7.28 -1.58 -4.17
C HIS A 56 8.62 -0.88 -4.40
N LYS A 57 9.53 -1.52 -5.16
CA LYS A 57 10.74 -0.84 -5.67
C LYS A 57 10.35 0.27 -6.67
N ARG A 58 11.28 1.20 -6.94
CA ARG A 58 11.07 2.19 -8.01
C ARG A 58 10.79 1.49 -9.33
N GLY A 59 9.75 1.97 -10.04
CA GLY A 59 9.26 1.38 -11.28
C GLY A 59 8.23 0.27 -11.09
N ALA A 60 7.95 -0.19 -9.86
CA ALA A 60 6.88 -1.16 -9.64
C ALA A 60 5.52 -0.59 -10.08
N LEU A 61 4.76 -1.40 -10.84
CA LEU A 61 3.40 -1.13 -11.28
C LEU A 61 2.43 -1.85 -10.34
N SER A 62 1.57 -1.09 -9.67
CA SER A 62 0.73 -1.61 -8.59
C SER A 62 -0.71 -1.15 -8.75
N ALA A 63 -1.64 -2.01 -8.33
CA ALA A 63 -3.06 -1.68 -8.35
C ALA A 63 -3.42 -0.75 -7.19
N ALA A 64 -4.17 0.31 -7.48
CA ALA A 64 -4.76 1.15 -6.44
C ALA A 64 -5.93 0.43 -5.77
N ARG A 65 -6.30 0.87 -4.58
CA ARG A 65 -7.47 0.37 -3.84
C ARG A 65 -8.02 1.42 -2.87
N LEU A 66 -9.25 1.20 -2.43
CA LEU A 66 -9.83 1.96 -1.34
C LEU A 66 -9.20 1.60 0.02
N ALA A 67 -9.34 2.49 0.99
CA ALA A 67 -8.84 2.29 2.34
C ALA A 67 -9.56 1.13 3.07
N ASP A 68 -8.87 0.47 4.02
CA ASP A 68 -9.35 -0.72 4.74
C ASP A 68 -10.72 -0.53 5.41
N GLN A 69 -11.06 0.71 5.84
CA GLN A 69 -12.36 1.02 6.48
C GLN A 69 -13.57 0.78 5.58
N VAL A 70 -13.40 0.93 4.26
CA VAL A 70 -14.46 0.75 3.26
C VAL A 70 -14.20 -0.44 2.33
N ASN A 71 -13.04 -1.05 2.46
CA ASN A 71 -12.59 -2.19 1.66
C ASN A 71 -11.76 -3.14 2.54
N PRO A 72 -12.37 -3.82 3.51
CA PRO A 72 -11.65 -4.70 4.45
C PRO A 72 -10.97 -5.89 3.76
N GLU A 73 -11.50 -6.36 2.64
CA GLU A 73 -10.91 -7.42 1.82
C GLU A 73 -9.72 -6.94 0.98
N ARG A 74 -9.42 -5.64 1.01
CA ARG A 74 -8.31 -5.00 0.28
C ARG A 74 -8.33 -5.26 -1.21
N GLU A 75 -9.51 -5.44 -1.79
CA GLU A 75 -9.66 -5.64 -3.23
C GLU A 75 -9.06 -4.48 -4.02
N SER A 76 -8.39 -4.82 -5.10
CA SER A 76 -7.78 -3.87 -6.03
C SER A 76 -8.83 -3.23 -6.93
N SER A 77 -8.61 -1.98 -7.32
CA SER A 77 -9.38 -1.34 -8.39
C SER A 77 -9.26 -2.12 -9.70
N GLY A 78 -10.36 -2.23 -10.43
CA GLY A 78 -10.38 -2.89 -11.74
C GLY A 78 -9.67 -2.11 -12.85
N SER A 79 -9.25 -0.84 -12.60
CA SER A 79 -8.55 -0.03 -13.60
C SER A 79 -7.51 0.93 -13.04
N GLN A 80 -7.67 1.43 -11.82
CA GLN A 80 -6.72 2.40 -11.28
C GLN A 80 -5.43 1.72 -10.83
N PHE A 81 -4.31 2.30 -11.21
CA PHE A 81 -2.96 1.82 -10.90
C PHE A 81 -2.04 2.98 -10.58
N TYR A 82 -0.91 2.66 -9.99
CA TYR A 82 0.17 3.63 -9.79
C TYR A 82 1.52 3.03 -10.13
N ILE A 83 2.43 3.90 -10.55
CA ILE A 83 3.85 3.58 -10.76
C ILE A 83 4.62 4.19 -9.62
N VAL A 84 5.39 3.37 -8.95
CA VAL A 84 6.21 3.78 -7.80
C VAL A 84 7.40 4.59 -8.27
N TRP A 85 7.61 5.77 -7.68
CA TRP A 85 8.88 6.45 -7.72
C TRP A 85 9.66 6.26 -6.41
N GLY A 86 9.06 6.64 -5.29
CA GLY A 86 9.62 6.51 -3.96
C GLY A 86 10.91 7.30 -3.76
N LYS A 87 11.57 7.06 -2.65
CA LYS A 87 12.87 7.64 -2.31
C LYS A 87 13.90 6.54 -2.04
N VAL A 88 15.17 6.90 -2.06
CA VAL A 88 16.27 6.05 -1.58
C VAL A 88 16.37 6.18 -0.07
N TYR A 89 16.45 5.06 0.63
CA TYR A 89 16.49 4.99 2.08
C TYR A 89 17.91 4.73 2.58
N LYS A 90 18.24 5.30 3.74
CA LYS A 90 19.45 4.88 4.47
C LYS A 90 19.19 3.55 5.18
N PRO A 91 20.20 2.68 5.36
CA PRO A 91 20.02 1.40 6.06
C PRO A 91 19.39 1.56 7.46
N GLN A 92 19.69 2.65 8.15
CA GLN A 92 19.11 2.94 9.47
C GLN A 92 17.61 3.23 9.44
N GLU A 93 17.12 3.88 8.36
CA GLU A 93 15.68 4.14 8.17
C GLU A 93 14.93 2.83 7.94
N LEU A 94 15.47 1.93 7.12
CA LEU A 94 14.87 0.60 6.90
C LEU A 94 14.85 -0.24 8.18
N LYS A 95 15.93 -0.21 8.97
CA LYS A 95 15.96 -0.88 10.27
C LYS A 95 14.93 -0.31 11.26
N GLN A 96 14.66 0.98 11.20
CA GLN A 96 13.59 1.59 11.98
C GLN A 96 12.21 1.13 11.52
N MET A 97 12.00 0.98 10.19
CA MET A 97 10.77 0.43 9.63
C MET A 97 10.55 -1.03 10.06
N GLU A 98 11.59 -1.86 10.05
CA GLU A 98 11.49 -3.24 10.56
C GLU A 98 10.99 -3.29 12.01
N ARG A 99 11.52 -2.44 12.88
CA ARG A 99 11.04 -2.33 14.27
C ARG A 99 9.58 -1.88 14.35
N GLN A 100 9.17 -0.98 13.47
CA GLN A 100 7.77 -0.55 13.41
C GLN A 100 6.86 -1.68 12.92
N MET A 101 7.28 -2.46 11.94
CA MET A 101 6.55 -3.64 11.46
C MET A 101 6.41 -4.69 12.57
N GLU A 102 7.46 -4.92 13.35
CA GLU A 102 7.43 -5.83 14.51
C GLU A 102 6.42 -5.37 15.56
N MET A 103 6.45 -4.09 15.94
CA MET A 103 5.47 -3.53 16.88
C MET A 103 4.02 -3.63 16.34
N GLN A 104 3.81 -3.39 15.05
CA GLN A 104 2.50 -3.52 14.42
C GLN A 104 2.01 -4.98 14.42
N GLN A 105 2.91 -5.93 14.16
CA GLN A 105 2.60 -7.36 14.22
C GLN A 105 2.19 -7.77 15.66
N GLU A 106 2.97 -7.38 16.66
CA GLU A 106 2.65 -7.65 18.06
C GLU A 106 1.31 -7.02 18.46
N GLN A 107 1.06 -5.76 18.07
CA GLN A 107 -0.21 -5.10 18.35
C GLN A 107 -1.40 -5.80 17.68
N ALA A 108 -1.24 -6.27 16.46
CA ALA A 108 -2.28 -7.02 15.74
C ALA A 108 -2.60 -8.35 16.45
N ILE A 109 -1.57 -9.10 16.87
CA ILE A 109 -1.71 -10.35 17.63
C ILE A 109 -2.43 -10.05 18.96
N PHE A 110 -1.99 -9.04 19.69
CA PHE A 110 -2.60 -8.65 20.98
C PHE A 110 -4.09 -8.28 20.82
N ASN A 111 -4.43 -7.51 19.79
CA ASN A 111 -5.81 -7.12 19.53
C ASN A 111 -6.68 -8.33 19.19
N GLN A 112 -6.17 -9.32 18.44
CA GLN A 112 -6.89 -10.57 18.15
C GLN A 112 -7.12 -11.37 19.43
N LEU A 113 -6.13 -11.46 20.31
CA LEU A 113 -6.27 -12.14 21.61
C LEU A 113 -7.28 -11.45 22.52
N VAL A 114 -7.23 -10.11 22.60
CA VAL A 114 -8.21 -9.32 23.36
C VAL A 114 -9.62 -9.54 22.83
N GLN A 115 -9.81 -9.61 21.52
CA GLN A 115 -11.10 -9.87 20.92
C GLN A 115 -11.59 -11.29 21.24
N ALA A 116 -10.70 -12.29 21.20
CA ALA A 116 -11.04 -13.68 21.55
C ALA A 116 -11.44 -13.85 23.04
N HIS A 117 -10.93 -13.00 23.92
CA HIS A 117 -11.25 -12.99 25.35
C HIS A 117 -12.25 -11.90 25.75
N SER A 118 -13.02 -11.35 24.81
CA SER A 118 -13.94 -10.23 25.03
C SER A 118 -14.97 -10.51 26.13
N ASP A 119 -15.54 -11.72 26.18
CA ASP A 119 -16.56 -12.12 27.15
C ASP A 119 -15.96 -12.23 28.56
N GLU A 120 -14.78 -12.85 28.69
CA GLU A 120 -14.06 -12.96 29.96
C GLU A 120 -13.67 -11.57 30.49
N ILE A 121 -13.18 -10.67 29.61
CA ILE A 121 -12.89 -9.29 29.98
C ILE A 121 -14.14 -8.57 30.48
N LEU A 122 -15.29 -8.79 29.82
CA LEU A 122 -16.55 -8.20 30.22
C LEU A 122 -17.00 -8.69 31.60
N ASP A 123 -16.94 -10.00 31.86
CA ASP A 123 -17.30 -10.61 33.11
C ASP A 123 -16.42 -10.10 34.29
N LEU A 124 -15.11 -10.04 34.07
CA LEU A 124 -14.19 -9.47 35.09
C LEU A 124 -14.48 -7.99 35.36
N ARG A 125 -14.88 -7.22 34.34
CA ARG A 125 -15.26 -5.82 34.51
C ARG A 125 -16.57 -5.66 35.31
N ILE A 126 -17.60 -6.48 34.99
CA ILE A 126 -18.88 -6.48 35.67
C ILE A 126 -18.67 -6.82 37.16
N ASN A 127 -17.85 -7.82 37.45
CA ASN A 127 -17.52 -8.26 38.82
C ASN A 127 -16.53 -7.33 39.53
N ARG A 128 -16.02 -6.30 38.84
CA ARG A 128 -15.00 -5.35 39.35
C ARG A 128 -13.72 -6.05 39.84
N ASP A 129 -13.41 -7.21 39.25
CA ASP A 129 -12.21 -7.98 39.55
C ASP A 129 -10.98 -7.38 38.84
N ARG A 130 -10.35 -6.44 39.53
CA ARG A 130 -9.13 -5.77 39.00
C ARG A 130 -7.93 -6.72 38.97
N ALA A 131 -7.85 -7.66 39.92
CA ALA A 131 -6.74 -8.60 39.97
C ALA A 131 -6.84 -9.59 38.79
N GLY A 132 -8.03 -10.13 38.51
CA GLY A 132 -8.28 -10.98 37.37
C GLY A 132 -8.01 -10.27 36.04
N LEU A 133 -8.42 -8.99 35.89
CA LEU A 133 -8.10 -8.20 34.71
C LEU A 133 -6.60 -8.02 34.50
N GLN A 134 -5.84 -7.76 35.55
CA GLN A 134 -4.39 -7.63 35.45
C GLN A 134 -3.74 -8.95 35.09
N GLN A 135 -4.16 -10.04 35.71
CA GLN A 135 -3.65 -11.39 35.41
C GLN A 135 -3.93 -11.78 33.95
N LEU A 136 -5.15 -11.53 33.45
CA LEU A 136 -5.50 -11.79 32.07
C LEU A 136 -4.65 -10.95 31.10
N GLN A 137 -4.46 -9.64 31.40
CA GLN A 137 -3.60 -8.79 30.60
C GLN A 137 -2.16 -9.32 30.51
N ASP A 138 -1.59 -9.75 31.63
CA ASP A 138 -0.23 -10.30 31.67
C ASP A 138 -0.13 -11.59 30.84
N GLN A 139 -1.15 -12.46 30.91
CA GLN A 139 -1.25 -13.67 30.08
C GLN A 139 -1.33 -13.34 28.58
N LEU A 140 -2.17 -12.38 28.20
CA LEU A 140 -2.30 -11.97 26.79
C LEU A 140 -1.00 -11.35 26.25
N VAL A 141 -0.26 -10.61 27.06
CA VAL A 141 1.07 -10.09 26.70
C VAL A 141 2.07 -11.23 26.48
N GLU A 142 2.11 -12.20 27.39
CA GLU A 142 3.01 -13.36 27.27
C GLU A 142 2.67 -14.20 26.01
N GLU A 143 1.38 -14.46 25.78
CA GLU A 143 0.90 -15.17 24.59
C GLU A 143 1.22 -14.41 23.29
N THR A 144 1.09 -13.08 23.31
CA THR A 144 1.49 -12.23 22.18
C THR A 144 2.95 -12.40 21.85
N GLN A 145 3.83 -12.33 22.84
CA GLN A 145 5.27 -12.50 22.64
C GLN A 145 5.62 -13.91 22.13
N LYS A 146 4.93 -14.94 22.61
CA LYS A 146 5.12 -16.30 22.13
C LYS A 146 4.71 -16.44 20.67
N LYS A 147 3.50 -16.00 20.31
CA LYS A 147 3.00 -16.02 18.92
C LYS A 147 3.86 -15.18 17.98
N SER A 148 4.30 -14.00 18.41
CA SER A 148 5.19 -13.16 17.63
C SER A 148 6.52 -13.86 17.30
N LYS A 149 7.11 -14.57 18.27
CA LYS A 149 8.32 -15.37 18.07
C LYS A 149 8.11 -16.56 17.12
N GLU A 150 6.94 -17.22 17.20
CA GLU A 150 6.58 -18.34 16.31
C GLU A 150 6.40 -17.88 14.86
N ILE A 151 5.79 -16.72 14.64
CA ILE A 151 5.62 -16.11 13.31
C ILE A 151 6.96 -15.62 12.76
N GLY A 152 7.84 -15.16 13.62
CA GLY A 152 9.13 -14.55 13.29
C GLY A 152 9.05 -13.04 13.14
N THR A 153 10.20 -12.40 13.34
CA THR A 153 10.33 -10.94 13.21
C THR A 153 10.28 -10.53 11.74
N PRO A 154 9.37 -9.61 11.36
CA PRO A 154 9.32 -9.11 10.00
C PRO A 154 10.62 -8.39 9.63
N LYS A 155 11.21 -8.76 8.51
CA LYS A 155 12.46 -8.17 7.99
C LYS A 155 12.37 -8.01 6.49
N PHE A 156 13.09 -7.02 5.99
CA PHE A 156 13.34 -6.92 4.56
C PHE A 156 14.32 -8.01 4.11
N THR A 157 14.09 -8.55 2.92
CA THR A 157 15.05 -9.45 2.27
C THR A 157 16.29 -8.67 1.80
N ASP A 158 17.39 -9.36 1.53
CA ASP A 158 18.60 -8.73 0.99
C ASP A 158 18.31 -8.00 -0.34
N GLU A 159 17.42 -8.55 -1.17
CA GLU A 159 16.98 -7.94 -2.42
C GLU A 159 16.24 -6.62 -2.17
N GLN A 160 15.29 -6.61 -1.23
CA GLN A 160 14.57 -5.40 -0.84
C GLN A 160 15.51 -4.35 -0.23
N LEU A 161 16.41 -4.74 0.67
CA LEU A 161 17.40 -3.85 1.25
C LEU A 161 18.27 -3.21 0.18
N LYS A 162 18.75 -4.02 -0.78
CA LYS A 162 19.53 -3.53 -1.91
C LYS A 162 18.72 -2.56 -2.76
N ALA A 163 17.51 -2.92 -3.15
CA ALA A 163 16.64 -2.08 -3.97
C ALA A 163 16.34 -0.74 -3.29
N TYR A 164 15.88 -0.76 -2.04
CA TYR A 164 15.49 0.45 -1.32
C TYR A 164 16.67 1.36 -0.97
N THR A 165 17.88 0.83 -0.84
CA THR A 165 19.08 1.63 -0.56
C THR A 165 19.81 2.12 -1.82
N THR A 166 19.44 1.63 -3.02
CA THR A 166 20.10 2.02 -4.27
C THR A 166 19.17 2.72 -5.24
N ILE A 167 18.12 2.04 -5.71
CA ILE A 167 17.16 2.59 -6.66
C ILE A 167 15.98 3.30 -5.99
N GLY A 168 15.63 2.90 -4.77
CA GLY A 168 14.51 3.48 -4.01
C GLY A 168 13.20 2.73 -4.18
N GLY A 169 12.15 3.28 -3.58
CA GLY A 169 10.81 2.72 -3.59
C GLY A 169 9.95 3.20 -2.43
N THR A 170 8.89 2.42 -2.11
CA THR A 170 7.92 2.74 -1.07
C THR A 170 7.64 1.53 -0.16
N PRO A 171 8.61 1.14 0.70
CA PRO A 171 8.54 -0.09 1.50
C PRO A 171 7.31 -0.17 2.42
N PHE A 172 6.71 0.97 2.77
CA PHE A 172 5.51 1.02 3.60
C PHE A 172 4.22 0.56 2.89
N LEU A 173 4.27 0.33 1.56
CA LEU A 173 3.17 -0.23 0.79
C LEU A 173 3.31 -1.76 0.60
N ASP A 174 4.44 -2.34 0.97
CA ASP A 174 4.68 -3.76 0.82
C ASP A 174 3.66 -4.60 1.60
N ASN A 175 3.23 -5.70 0.99
CA ASN A 175 2.21 -6.60 1.52
C ASN A 175 0.85 -5.92 1.81
N GLN A 176 0.58 -4.76 1.19
CA GLN A 176 -0.68 -4.03 1.35
C GLN A 176 -1.36 -3.69 0.03
N TYR A 177 -0.63 -3.75 -1.07
CA TYR A 177 -1.12 -3.50 -2.43
C TYR A 177 -0.58 -4.56 -3.38
N THR A 178 -1.37 -4.89 -4.40
CA THR A 178 -0.97 -5.84 -5.44
C THR A 178 0.02 -5.20 -6.39
N VAL A 179 1.23 -5.73 -6.44
CA VAL A 179 2.23 -5.40 -7.47
C VAL A 179 2.05 -6.41 -8.59
N PHE A 180 1.77 -5.95 -9.81
CA PHE A 180 1.47 -6.81 -10.95
C PHE A 180 2.36 -6.61 -12.17
N GLY A 181 3.29 -5.67 -12.11
CA GLY A 181 4.25 -5.39 -13.17
C GLY A 181 5.35 -4.43 -12.74
N GLU A 182 6.21 -4.09 -13.67
CA GLU A 182 7.26 -3.10 -13.48
C GLU A 182 7.56 -2.36 -14.79
N VAL A 183 8.13 -1.19 -14.67
CA VAL A 183 8.62 -0.40 -15.81
C VAL A 183 9.94 -0.99 -16.29
N GLU A 184 9.95 -1.52 -17.51
CA GLU A 184 11.17 -2.05 -18.13
C GLU A 184 12.00 -0.92 -18.76
N GLU A 185 11.34 0.00 -19.46
CA GLU A 185 11.97 1.16 -20.10
C GLU A 185 11.19 2.44 -19.82
N GLY A 186 11.84 3.61 -19.85
CA GLY A 186 11.19 4.90 -19.69
C GLY A 186 11.06 5.41 -18.26
N LEU A 187 11.88 4.95 -17.31
CA LEU A 187 11.92 5.52 -15.95
C LEU A 187 12.21 7.04 -15.95
N ASP A 188 12.94 7.54 -16.94
CA ASP A 188 13.16 8.98 -17.12
C ASP A 188 11.87 9.74 -17.44
N VAL A 189 10.91 9.09 -18.11
CA VAL A 189 9.57 9.65 -18.34
C VAL A 189 8.77 9.70 -17.04
N VAL A 190 8.83 8.62 -16.23
CA VAL A 190 8.21 8.61 -14.89
C VAL A 190 8.82 9.71 -14.02
N GLU A 191 10.14 9.94 -14.10
CA GLU A 191 10.83 11.01 -13.39
C GLU A 191 10.33 12.39 -13.80
N LYS A 192 10.14 12.63 -15.09
CA LYS A 192 9.59 13.90 -15.60
C LYS A 192 8.18 14.12 -15.08
N ILE A 193 7.33 13.10 -15.09
CA ILE A 193 5.95 13.18 -14.61
C ILE A 193 5.91 13.45 -13.11
N GLN A 194 6.68 12.71 -12.29
CA GLN A 194 6.67 12.87 -10.84
C GLN A 194 7.23 14.24 -10.37
N ASN A 195 7.99 14.93 -11.22
CA ASN A 195 8.51 16.27 -10.96
C ASN A 195 7.63 17.39 -11.53
N THR A 196 6.48 17.07 -12.12
CA THR A 196 5.57 18.12 -12.63
C THR A 196 4.96 18.94 -11.49
N GLU A 197 4.63 20.19 -11.75
CA GLU A 197 3.91 21.01 -10.78
C GLU A 197 2.47 20.51 -10.61
N THR A 198 2.02 20.38 -9.36
CA THR A 198 0.69 19.93 -9.01
C THR A 198 -0.14 21.00 -8.33
N LEU A 199 -1.46 20.81 -8.36
CA LEU A 199 -2.43 21.57 -7.59
C LEU A 199 -2.51 21.01 -6.14
N ARG A 200 -3.40 21.60 -5.30
CA ARG A 200 -3.55 21.18 -3.89
C ARG A 200 -4.07 19.75 -3.70
N ASP A 201 -4.72 19.19 -4.70
CA ASP A 201 -5.27 17.83 -4.77
C ASP A 201 -4.32 16.83 -5.45
N ASP A 202 -3.04 17.21 -5.60
CA ASP A 202 -1.99 16.44 -6.26
C ASP A 202 -2.23 16.23 -7.77
N ARG A 203 -3.23 16.87 -8.39
CA ARG A 203 -3.41 16.82 -9.85
C ARG A 203 -2.35 17.68 -10.53
N PRO A 204 -1.68 17.18 -11.59
CA PRO A 204 -0.78 18.00 -12.39
C PRO A 204 -1.49 19.28 -12.89
N LYS A 205 -0.80 20.44 -12.80
CA LYS A 205 -1.33 21.71 -13.33
C LYS A 205 -1.58 21.64 -14.84
N ASN A 206 -0.69 20.97 -15.54
CA ASN A 206 -0.87 20.61 -16.95
C ASN A 206 -1.17 19.11 -16.99
N ASP A 207 -2.32 18.74 -17.50
CA ASP A 207 -2.76 17.36 -17.56
C ASP A 207 -1.75 16.50 -18.33
N VAL A 208 -1.43 15.35 -17.74
CA VAL A 208 -0.58 14.31 -18.36
C VAL A 208 -1.48 13.15 -18.76
N SER A 209 -1.77 13.06 -20.05
CA SER A 209 -2.59 11.97 -20.61
C SER A 209 -1.73 10.77 -20.99
N MET A 210 -2.38 9.59 -21.04
CA MET A 210 -1.74 8.36 -21.46
C MET A 210 -2.50 7.70 -22.62
N THR A 211 -1.78 6.91 -23.38
CA THR A 211 -2.29 5.90 -24.29
C THR A 211 -1.65 4.57 -23.95
N MET A 212 -2.36 3.47 -24.14
CA MET A 212 -1.86 2.12 -23.90
C MET A 212 -2.04 1.25 -25.12
N GLU A 213 -0.97 0.56 -25.48
CA GLU A 213 -0.95 -0.45 -26.52
C GLU A 213 -0.38 -1.74 -25.95
N VAL A 214 -0.91 -2.88 -26.39
CA VAL A 214 -0.33 -4.19 -26.08
C VAL A 214 0.75 -4.45 -27.11
N VAL A 215 1.98 -4.64 -26.65
CA VAL A 215 3.11 -5.02 -27.49
C VAL A 215 3.23 -6.54 -27.44
N GLU A 216 3.11 -7.20 -28.59
CA GLU A 216 3.42 -8.63 -28.71
C GLU A 216 4.93 -8.79 -28.87
N GLU A 217 5.54 -9.68 -28.07
CA GLU A 217 6.96 -10.05 -28.18
C GLU A 217 7.22 -10.95 -29.40
#